data_f37005607a3e53a11001c530ef5ce449
#
_entry.id   f37005607a3e53a11001c530ef5ce449
#
_cell.length_a   1.000
_cell.length_b   1.000
_cell.length_c   1.000
_cell.angle_alpha   90.00
_cell.angle_beta   90.00
_cell.angle_gamma   90.00
#
_symmetry.space_group_name_H-M   'P 1'
#
loop_
_entity.id
_entity.type
_entity.pdbx_description
1 polymer ?
#
loop_
_entity_poly.entity_id
_entity_poly.type
_entity_poly.pdbx_seq_one_letter_code
_entity_poly.pdbx_strand_id
1 'polypeptide(L)'
;VDKDLFGISICLKDGEMLTVGDCDYRFGIESISKVATALLVLKEYGPETIIDMIGADATGMPFNSILAILLENEHPSTPLVNAGAISAVSMVCPVGNSRGKWETIVQNITERE
;
A
#
# COMPACT_ATOMS: atom_id res chain seq x y z
N VAL A 1 0.75 -2.70 21.62
CA VAL A 1 0.95 -4.09 21.13
C VAL A 1 1.86 -4.79 22.13
N ASP A 2 1.53 -6.02 22.51
CA ASP A 2 2.39 -6.83 23.34
C ASP A 2 3.68 -7.16 22.60
N LYS A 3 4.84 -6.91 23.22
CA LYS A 3 6.16 -7.12 22.64
C LYS A 3 6.54 -8.61 22.49
N ASP A 4 5.85 -9.47 23.21
CA ASP A 4 6.12 -10.91 23.24
C ASP A 4 5.31 -11.69 22.18
N LEU A 5 4.45 -10.99 21.40
CA LEU A 5 3.73 -11.58 20.27
C LEU A 5 4.69 -11.85 19.10
N PHE A 6 4.60 -13.08 18.60
CA PHE A 6 5.35 -13.49 17.43
C PHE A 6 4.55 -14.49 16.57
N GLY A 7 4.43 -14.23 15.29
CA GLY A 7 3.74 -15.12 14.36
C GLY A 7 4.37 -15.09 12.97
N ILE A 8 4.37 -16.24 12.31
CA ILE A 8 4.72 -16.37 10.90
C ILE A 8 3.58 -17.08 10.18
N SER A 9 3.13 -16.51 9.06
CA SER A 9 2.14 -17.11 8.18
C SER A 9 2.68 -17.11 6.75
N ILE A 10 2.64 -18.27 6.11
CA ILE A 10 3.10 -18.47 4.73
C ILE A 10 1.94 -19.04 3.94
N CYS A 11 1.56 -18.37 2.85
CA CYS A 11 0.60 -18.89 1.89
C CYS A 11 1.35 -19.47 0.69
N LEU A 12 1.15 -20.76 0.42
CA LEU A 12 1.71 -21.42 -0.74
C LEU A 12 0.88 -21.13 -1.99
N LYS A 13 1.46 -21.41 -3.17
CA LYS A 13 0.82 -21.13 -4.47
C LYS A 13 -0.51 -21.88 -4.67
N ASP A 14 -0.67 -23.03 -4.06
CA ASP A 14 -1.90 -23.86 -4.09
C ASP A 14 -2.95 -23.42 -3.04
N GLY A 15 -2.63 -22.39 -2.25
CA GLY A 15 -3.48 -21.83 -1.21
C GLY A 15 -3.31 -22.51 0.16
N GLU A 16 -2.43 -23.48 0.31
CA GLU A 16 -2.11 -24.05 1.61
C GLU A 16 -1.47 -22.99 2.52
N MET A 17 -1.93 -22.93 3.78
CA MET A 17 -1.44 -22.00 4.79
C MET A 17 -0.61 -22.71 5.85
N LEU A 18 0.63 -22.29 6.00
CA LEU A 18 1.52 -22.71 7.08
C LEU A 18 1.62 -21.59 8.10
N THR A 19 1.27 -21.87 9.36
CA THR A 19 1.25 -20.87 10.43
C THR A 19 2.00 -21.36 11.66
N VAL A 20 2.71 -20.47 12.33
CA VAL A 20 3.38 -20.72 13.59
C VAL A 20 3.30 -19.48 14.49
N GLY A 21 3.05 -19.67 15.78
CA GLY A 21 2.91 -18.59 16.76
C GLY A 21 1.56 -17.87 16.71
N ASP A 22 1.54 -16.58 16.99
CA ASP A 22 0.34 -15.77 17.26
C ASP A 22 -0.35 -15.27 15.98
N CYS A 23 -0.56 -16.14 15.00
CA CYS A 23 -1.08 -15.79 13.68
C CYS A 23 -2.54 -15.30 13.68
N ASP A 24 -3.32 -15.62 14.72
CA ASP A 24 -4.71 -15.18 14.87
C ASP A 24 -4.84 -13.80 15.56
N TYR A 25 -3.72 -13.22 16.01
CA TYR A 25 -3.74 -11.92 16.64
C TYR A 25 -4.06 -10.81 15.64
N ARG A 26 -5.07 -9.99 15.95
CA ARG A 26 -5.50 -8.89 15.09
C ARG A 26 -4.70 -7.63 15.38
N PHE A 27 -4.13 -7.04 14.35
CA PHE A 27 -3.39 -5.77 14.43
C PHE A 27 -3.79 -4.82 13.29
N GLY A 28 -3.44 -3.55 13.42
CA GLY A 28 -3.65 -2.59 12.34
C GLY A 28 -2.72 -2.86 11.17
N ILE A 29 -3.27 -2.93 9.95
CA ILE A 29 -2.48 -3.18 8.73
C ILE A 29 -1.45 -2.08 8.46
N GLU A 30 -1.73 -0.85 8.89
CA GLU A 30 -0.89 0.34 8.75
C GLU A 30 -0.23 0.46 7.36
N SER A 31 1.08 0.66 7.29
CA SER A 31 1.81 0.88 6.03
C SER A 31 1.90 -0.34 5.11
N ILE A 32 1.54 -1.53 5.57
CA ILE A 32 1.40 -2.71 4.70
C ILE A 32 0.33 -2.45 3.62
N SER A 33 -0.71 -1.69 3.96
CA SER A 33 -1.78 -1.28 3.03
C SER A 33 -1.29 -0.54 1.79
N LYS A 34 -0.14 0.15 1.86
CA LYS A 34 0.45 0.89 0.73
C LYS A 34 0.77 -0.03 -0.45
N VAL A 35 1.26 -1.23 -0.16
CA VAL A 35 1.59 -2.23 -1.20
C VAL A 35 0.33 -2.67 -1.94
N ALA A 36 -0.74 -2.99 -1.21
CA ALA A 36 -2.01 -3.40 -1.81
C ALA A 36 -2.64 -2.27 -2.65
N THR A 37 -2.62 -1.03 -2.15
CA THR A 37 -3.13 0.13 -2.88
C THR A 37 -2.28 0.44 -4.12
N ALA A 38 -0.95 0.38 -4.03
CA ALA A 38 -0.06 0.57 -5.17
C ALA A 38 -0.30 -0.49 -6.26
N LEU A 39 -0.48 -1.75 -5.87
CA LEU A 39 -0.79 -2.83 -6.81
C LEU A 39 -2.13 -2.59 -7.52
N LEU A 40 -3.17 -2.15 -6.79
CA LEU A 40 -4.47 -1.84 -7.36
C LEU A 40 -4.37 -0.73 -8.42
N VAL A 41 -3.69 0.37 -8.09
CA VAL A 41 -3.48 1.49 -9.03
C VAL A 41 -2.62 1.06 -10.22
N LEU A 42 -1.60 0.22 -10.00
CA LEU A 42 -0.77 -0.33 -11.06
C LEU A 42 -1.57 -1.20 -12.04
N LYS A 43 -2.47 -2.04 -11.54
CA LYS A 43 -3.37 -2.86 -12.37
C LYS A 43 -4.34 -2.00 -13.19
N GLU A 44 -4.84 -0.89 -12.62
CA GLU A 44 -5.87 -0.06 -13.24
C GLU A 44 -5.30 0.93 -14.27
N TYR A 45 -4.15 1.55 -13.97
CA TYR A 45 -3.61 2.66 -14.77
C TYR A 45 -2.29 2.34 -15.48
N GLY A 46 -1.64 1.23 -15.14
CA GLY A 46 -0.34 0.87 -15.70
C GLY A 46 0.85 1.57 -15.04
N PRO A 47 2.09 1.10 -15.34
CA PRO A 47 3.29 1.61 -14.70
C PRO A 47 3.65 3.05 -15.11
N GLU A 48 3.42 3.43 -16.36
CA GLU A 48 3.72 4.78 -16.87
C GLU A 48 2.96 5.85 -16.10
N THR A 49 1.67 5.63 -15.85
CA THR A 49 0.84 6.56 -15.08
C THR A 49 1.34 6.71 -13.63
N ILE A 50 1.79 5.63 -13.02
CA ILE A 50 2.36 5.70 -11.66
C ILE A 50 3.67 6.51 -11.66
N ILE A 51 4.54 6.29 -12.64
CA ILE A 51 5.80 7.03 -12.77
C ILE A 51 5.51 8.52 -12.95
N ASP A 52 4.56 8.89 -13.81
CA ASP A 52 4.21 10.27 -14.12
C ASP A 52 3.48 10.98 -12.97
N MET A 53 2.61 10.28 -12.24
CA MET A 53 1.74 10.89 -11.21
C MET A 53 2.28 10.79 -9.79
N ILE A 54 3.13 9.81 -9.51
CA ILE A 54 3.64 9.52 -8.18
C ILE A 54 5.16 9.40 -8.16
N GLY A 55 5.73 8.72 -9.15
CA GLY A 55 7.15 8.36 -9.20
C GLY A 55 7.43 6.93 -8.77
N ALA A 56 8.65 6.48 -9.03
CA ALA A 56 9.13 5.14 -8.71
C ALA A 56 10.57 5.15 -8.13
N ASP A 57 11.01 6.28 -7.60
CA ASP A 57 12.38 6.50 -7.15
C ASP A 57 12.51 6.52 -5.63
N ALA A 58 13.69 6.09 -5.14
CA ALA A 58 14.02 6.20 -3.73
C ALA A 58 14.49 7.62 -3.40
N THR A 59 13.93 8.22 -2.35
CA THR A 59 14.27 9.60 -1.94
C THR A 59 15.53 9.70 -1.11
N GLY A 60 15.96 8.61 -0.45
CA GLY A 60 16.98 8.67 0.60
C GLY A 60 16.55 9.46 1.85
N MET A 61 15.29 9.89 1.93
CA MET A 61 14.72 10.69 3.01
C MET A 61 13.69 9.89 3.84
N PRO A 62 13.34 10.33 5.07
CA PRO A 62 12.29 9.70 5.85
C PRO A 62 10.95 9.64 5.08
N PHE A 63 10.22 8.54 5.27
CA PHE A 63 8.96 8.23 4.57
C PHE A 63 7.85 9.27 4.73
N ASN A 64 7.97 10.16 5.70
CA ASN A 64 7.03 11.22 6.03
C ASN A 64 7.63 12.63 5.83
N SER A 65 8.76 12.74 5.12
CA SER A 65 9.43 14.01 4.89
C SER A 65 8.68 14.88 3.89
N ILE A 66 8.29 16.07 4.30
CA ILE A 66 7.74 17.09 3.37
C ILE A 66 8.84 17.68 2.47
N LEU A 67 10.10 17.69 2.95
CA LEU A 67 11.22 18.18 2.18
C LEU A 67 11.47 17.28 0.95
N ALA A 68 11.20 15.98 1.03
CA ALA A 68 11.30 15.09 -0.11
C ALA A 68 10.37 15.54 -1.25
N ILE A 69 9.15 15.98 -0.95
CA ILE A 69 8.20 16.48 -1.95
C ILE A 69 8.71 17.78 -2.59
N LEU A 70 9.24 18.70 -1.78
CA LEU A 70 9.75 19.99 -2.28
C LEU A 70 10.96 19.83 -3.21
N LEU A 71 11.83 18.85 -2.93
CA LEU A 71 13.02 18.55 -3.74
C LEU A 71 12.66 17.84 -5.05
N GLU A 72 11.55 17.11 -5.09
CA GLU A 72 11.04 16.40 -6.26
C GLU A 72 10.01 17.25 -7.06
N ASN A 73 10.19 18.56 -7.11
CA ASN A 73 9.30 19.48 -7.83
C ASN A 73 7.82 19.39 -7.42
N GLU A 74 7.57 19.31 -6.11
CA GLU A 74 6.23 19.16 -5.52
C GLU A 74 5.54 17.83 -5.86
N HIS A 75 6.32 16.83 -6.25
CA HIS A 75 5.87 15.52 -6.66
C HIS A 75 6.27 14.44 -5.63
N PRO A 76 5.42 13.46 -5.32
CA PRO A 76 5.85 12.29 -4.54
C PRO A 76 6.87 11.46 -5.35
N SER A 77 7.76 10.76 -4.66
CA SER A 77 8.80 9.97 -5.33
C SER A 77 8.44 8.49 -5.50
N THR A 78 7.51 7.98 -4.70
CA THR A 78 7.10 6.55 -4.71
C THR A 78 5.80 6.36 -3.95
N PRO A 79 4.94 5.39 -4.35
CA PRO A 79 3.71 5.07 -3.59
C PRO A 79 3.97 4.49 -2.19
N LEU A 80 5.22 4.19 -1.84
CA LEU A 80 5.58 3.58 -0.55
C LEU A 80 5.93 4.61 0.53
N VAL A 81 6.12 5.89 0.18
CA VAL A 81 6.17 7.00 1.16
C VAL A 81 4.77 7.55 1.41
N ASN A 82 4.57 8.29 2.52
CA ASN A 82 3.22 8.74 2.89
C ASN A 82 2.56 9.61 1.84
N ALA A 83 3.27 10.56 1.26
CA ALA A 83 2.74 11.44 0.20
C ALA A 83 2.30 10.65 -1.03
N GLY A 84 3.14 9.73 -1.52
CA GLY A 84 2.80 8.89 -2.67
C GLY A 84 1.67 7.90 -2.38
N ALA A 85 1.58 7.38 -1.15
CA ALA A 85 0.46 6.52 -0.75
C ALA A 85 -0.87 7.29 -0.76
N ILE A 86 -0.88 8.56 -0.32
CA ILE A 86 -2.06 9.44 -0.40
C ILE A 86 -2.43 9.69 -1.85
N SER A 87 -1.46 9.96 -2.72
CA SER A 87 -1.67 10.12 -4.16
C SER A 87 -2.25 8.84 -4.78
N ALA A 88 -1.69 7.66 -4.46
CA ALA A 88 -2.21 6.38 -4.93
C ALA A 88 -3.67 6.16 -4.50
N VAL A 89 -4.02 6.40 -3.22
CA VAL A 89 -5.41 6.29 -2.75
C VAL A 89 -6.33 7.28 -3.48
N SER A 90 -5.84 8.48 -3.83
CA SER A 90 -6.64 9.45 -4.59
C SER A 90 -7.06 8.93 -5.96
N MET A 91 -6.21 8.11 -6.59
CA MET A 91 -6.46 7.50 -7.91
C MET A 91 -7.44 6.33 -7.87
N VAL A 92 -7.59 5.63 -6.75
CA VAL A 92 -8.52 4.48 -6.63
C VAL A 92 -9.95 4.90 -6.94
N CYS A 93 -10.62 4.15 -7.81
CA CYS A 93 -12.04 4.35 -8.13
C CYS A 93 -12.97 3.73 -7.07
N PRO A 94 -14.16 4.31 -6.87
CA PRO A 94 -14.71 5.51 -7.52
C PRO A 94 -14.13 6.80 -6.95
N VAL A 95 -13.68 7.69 -7.82
CA VAL A 95 -13.12 9.00 -7.42
C VAL A 95 -14.19 9.84 -6.72
N GLY A 96 -13.80 10.52 -5.63
CA GLY A 96 -14.70 11.39 -4.86
C GLY A 96 -15.63 10.65 -3.88
N ASN A 97 -15.58 9.32 -3.82
CA ASN A 97 -16.36 8.50 -2.91
C ASN A 97 -15.44 7.72 -1.95
N SER A 98 -15.20 8.26 -0.77
CA SER A 98 -14.28 7.67 0.22
C SER A 98 -14.70 6.27 0.67
N ARG A 99 -16.01 6.02 0.82
CA ARG A 99 -16.52 4.71 1.19
C ARG A 99 -16.33 3.68 0.08
N GLY A 100 -16.65 4.05 -1.17
CA GLY A 100 -16.44 3.19 -2.33
C GLY A 100 -14.97 2.86 -2.54
N LYS A 101 -14.07 3.83 -2.38
CA LYS A 101 -12.62 3.58 -2.42
C LYS A 101 -12.19 2.57 -1.35
N TRP A 102 -12.68 2.72 -0.13
CA TRP A 102 -12.38 1.79 0.96
C TRP A 102 -12.84 0.37 0.61
N GLU A 103 -14.07 0.22 0.13
CA GLU A 103 -14.64 -1.07 -0.29
C GLU A 103 -13.78 -1.71 -1.39
N THR A 104 -13.38 -0.93 -2.41
CA THR A 104 -12.50 -1.41 -3.50
C THR A 104 -11.12 -1.87 -2.97
N ILE A 105 -10.50 -1.11 -2.07
CA ILE A 105 -9.19 -1.47 -1.50
C ILE A 105 -9.31 -2.75 -0.66
N VAL A 106 -10.34 -2.86 0.19
CA VAL A 106 -10.58 -4.05 1.01
C VAL A 106 -10.80 -5.27 0.14
N GLN A 107 -11.65 -5.14 -0.90
CA GLN A 107 -11.93 -6.21 -1.85
C GLN A 107 -10.65 -6.69 -2.54
N ASN A 108 -9.80 -5.78 -3.04
CA ASN A 108 -8.52 -6.12 -3.67
C ASN A 108 -7.54 -6.87 -2.72
N ILE A 109 -7.61 -6.60 -1.42
CA ILE A 109 -6.77 -7.30 -0.42
C ILE A 109 -7.34 -8.71 -0.11
N THR A 110 -8.65 -8.87 -0.15
CA THR A 110 -9.35 -10.08 0.28
C THR A 110 -9.65 -11.07 -0.85
N GLU A 111 -9.74 -10.58 -2.09
CA GLU A 111 -9.93 -11.46 -3.25
C GLU A 111 -8.62 -12.18 -3.58
N ARG A 112 -8.71 -13.49 -3.59
CA ARG A 112 -7.66 -14.38 -4.11
C ARG A 112 -7.93 -14.59 -5.60
N GLU A 113 -7.08 -14.06 -6.45
CA GLU A 113 -7.00 -14.50 -7.85
C GLU A 113 -6.14 -15.76 -7.94
#